data_490db206f9ace058eae784bb6ed44126
#
_entry.id   490db206f9ace058eae784bb6ed44126
#
_cell.length_a   1.000
_cell.length_b   1.000
_cell.length_c   1.000
_cell.angle_alpha   90.00
_cell.angle_beta   90.00
_cell.angle_gamma   90.00
#
_symmetry.space_group_name_H-M   'P 1'
#
loop_
_entity.id
_entity.type
_entity.pdbx_description
1 polymer ?
#
loop_
_entity_poly.entity_id
_entity_poly.type
_entity_poly.pdbx_seq_one_letter_code
_entity_poly.pdbx_strand_id
1 'polypeptide(L)'
;KVGSCGLISYPRLSPSIIVLITRGDEMLLARNANWPNGMYSTLAGFVEAGESIEQTVHREVFEEVGLRVENLRYFGSQSWPFPNSLMLGFHAEYKSGDIVCQPGEIADAQWFTRDTLPQTPPKTAISGWLIEEFIQQQAS
;
A
#
# COMPACT_ATOMS: atom_id res chain seq x y z
N LYS A 1 2.44 34.22 -0.20
CA LYS A 1 2.26 34.34 0.06
C LYS A 1 2.24 34.72 0.25
N VAL A 2 2.13 34.63 0.29
CA VAL A 2 1.95 34.92 0.55
C VAL A 2 1.98 35.31 1.10
N GLY A 3 2.01 35.61 1.45
CA GLY A 3 1.93 35.86 2.03
C GLY A 3 1.71 36.06 2.67
N SER A 4 1.63 36.26 2.79
CA SER A 4 1.22 36.16 3.36
C SER A 4 0.86 36.09 3.81
N CYS A 5 0.91 36.30 3.72
CA CYS A 5 0.43 35.94 4.04
C CYS A 5 -0.13 35.53 4.25
N GLY A 6 0.18 36.13 4.13
CA GLY A 6 -1.04 35.56 4.06
C GLY A 6 -1.31 34.25 4.46
N LEU A 7 -1.88 34.25 4.94
CA LEU A 7 -2.27 33.11 5.50
C LEU A 7 -3.42 32.52 4.88
N ILE A 8 -3.23 32.05 3.70
CA ILE A 8 -4.20 31.17 3.09
C ILE A 8 -3.88 29.79 3.58
N SER A 9 -4.76 29.21 4.35
CA SER A 9 -4.58 27.83 4.71
C SER A 9 -5.17 26.98 3.62
N TYR A 10 -4.32 26.42 2.83
CA TYR A 10 -4.71 25.35 1.93
C TYR A 10 -4.76 24.06 2.72
N PRO A 11 -5.74 23.19 2.45
CA PRO A 11 -5.71 21.84 3.02
C PRO A 11 -4.42 21.17 2.61
N ARG A 12 -3.72 20.59 3.56
CA ARG A 12 -2.53 19.83 3.23
C ARG A 12 -2.90 18.54 2.56
N LEU A 13 -2.31 18.30 1.41
CA LEU A 13 -2.45 17.03 0.73
C LEU A 13 -1.25 16.18 1.11
N SER A 14 -1.50 15.11 1.86
CA SER A 14 -0.43 14.22 2.32
C SER A 14 -0.30 13.06 1.33
N PRO A 15 0.86 12.91 0.68
CA PRO A 15 1.05 11.78 -0.22
C PRO A 15 1.29 10.50 0.57
N SER A 16 0.64 9.42 0.15
CA SER A 16 0.89 8.10 0.70
C SER A 16 1.02 7.10 -0.43
N ILE A 17 1.74 6.02 -0.17
CA ILE A 17 1.85 4.95 -1.15
C ILE A 17 0.98 3.78 -0.72
N ILE A 18 0.51 3.04 -1.71
CA ILE A 18 -0.15 1.76 -1.51
C ILE A 18 0.54 0.79 -2.44
N VAL A 19 0.95 -0.36 -1.92
CA VAL A 19 1.72 -1.31 -2.72
C VAL A 19 1.19 -2.72 -2.56
N LEU A 20 1.00 -3.39 -3.70
CA LEU A 20 0.70 -4.81 -3.74
C LEU A 20 1.97 -5.54 -4.17
N ILE A 21 2.47 -6.42 -3.29
CA ILE A 21 3.66 -7.21 -3.55
C ILE A 21 3.24 -8.53 -4.13
N THR A 22 3.87 -8.92 -5.25
CA THR A 22 3.54 -10.17 -5.94
C THR A 22 4.76 -11.08 -5.99
N ARG A 23 4.50 -12.38 -6.01
CA ARG A 23 5.53 -13.41 -6.16
C ARG A 23 4.90 -14.54 -6.98
N GLY A 24 5.21 -14.55 -8.29
CA GLY A 24 4.58 -15.51 -9.19
C GLY A 24 3.07 -15.27 -9.27
N ASP A 25 2.28 -16.25 -8.89
CA ASP A 25 0.81 -16.15 -8.84
C ASP A 25 0.28 -15.76 -7.46
N GLU A 26 1.18 -15.42 -6.54
CA GLU A 26 0.82 -15.06 -5.18
C GLU A 26 0.91 -13.56 -4.97
N MET A 27 0.07 -13.04 -4.08
CA MET A 27 0.14 -11.66 -3.64
C MET A 27 0.22 -11.61 -2.12
N LEU A 28 0.96 -10.63 -1.60
CA LEU A 28 1.10 -10.46 -0.16
C LEU A 28 0.00 -9.53 0.34
N LEU A 29 -0.79 -10.01 1.28
CA LEU A 29 -1.79 -9.19 1.94
C LEU A 29 -1.53 -9.23 3.44
N ALA A 30 -1.80 -8.12 4.11
CA ALA A 30 -1.54 -7.97 5.52
C ALA A 30 -2.80 -7.51 6.25
N ARG A 31 -2.94 -7.97 7.49
CA ARG A 31 -4.03 -7.56 8.35
C ARG A 31 -3.50 -6.54 9.35
N ASN A 32 -4.06 -5.34 9.32
CA ASN A 32 -3.69 -4.29 10.24
C ASN A 32 -4.18 -4.63 11.64
N ALA A 33 -3.30 -4.48 12.63
CA ALA A 33 -3.61 -4.82 14.01
C ALA A 33 -4.76 -4.00 14.58
N ASN A 34 -4.99 -2.82 14.04
CA ASN A 34 -6.01 -1.89 14.55
C ASN A 34 -7.35 -2.01 13.83
N TRP A 35 -7.46 -2.88 12.84
CA TRP A 35 -8.73 -3.08 12.12
C TRP A 35 -9.55 -4.17 12.80
N PRO A 36 -10.81 -3.87 13.20
CA PRO A 36 -11.60 -4.81 14.00
C PRO A 36 -12.18 -5.98 13.21
N ASN A 37 -12.26 -5.89 11.89
CA ASN A 37 -12.97 -6.89 11.10
C ASN A 37 -12.07 -7.97 10.48
N GLY A 38 -10.79 -7.95 10.78
CA GLY A 38 -9.88 -8.98 10.27
C GLY A 38 -9.61 -8.92 8.77
N MET A 39 -9.90 -7.80 8.13
CA MET A 39 -9.71 -7.66 6.69
C MET A 39 -8.23 -7.59 6.34
N TYR A 40 -7.85 -8.27 5.27
CA TYR A 40 -6.50 -8.21 4.71
C TYR A 40 -6.46 -7.23 3.55
N SER A 41 -5.39 -6.49 3.44
CA SER A 41 -5.24 -5.47 2.42
C SER A 41 -3.79 -5.33 1.98
N THR A 42 -3.57 -4.47 0.99
CA THR A 42 -2.24 -4.09 0.55
C THR A 42 -1.56 -3.25 1.62
N LEU A 43 -0.24 -3.11 1.52
CA LEU A 43 0.52 -2.28 2.44
C LEU A 43 0.38 -0.81 2.05
N ALA A 44 0.46 0.08 3.05
CA ALA A 44 0.32 1.50 2.83
C ALA A 44 1.17 2.29 3.81
N GLY A 45 1.59 3.49 3.42
CA GLY A 45 2.33 4.36 4.30
C GLY A 45 2.52 5.75 3.71
N PHE A 46 2.81 6.71 4.59
CA PHE A 46 2.98 8.10 4.17
C PHE A 46 4.42 8.36 3.70
N VAL A 47 4.53 9.20 2.68
CA VAL A 47 5.82 9.70 2.23
C VAL A 47 6.35 10.68 3.26
N GLU A 48 7.60 10.49 3.66
CA GLU A 48 8.24 11.38 4.64
C GLU A 48 9.04 12.46 3.91
N ALA A 49 9.29 13.55 4.63
CA ALA A 49 10.03 14.67 4.07
C ALA A 49 11.40 14.19 3.58
N GLY A 50 11.74 14.58 2.36
CA GLY A 50 13.02 14.20 1.77
C GLY A 50 13.05 12.84 1.10
N GLU A 51 11.95 12.09 1.16
CA GLU A 51 11.87 10.79 0.48
C GLU A 51 11.28 10.92 -0.91
N SER A 52 11.80 10.13 -1.84
CA SER A 52 11.09 9.91 -3.09
C SER A 52 9.96 8.90 -2.86
N ILE A 53 9.05 8.82 -3.81
CA ILE A 53 7.94 7.85 -3.73
C ILE A 53 8.49 6.43 -3.69
N GLU A 54 9.49 6.14 -4.52
CA GLU A 54 10.11 4.81 -4.57
C GLU A 54 10.79 4.46 -3.25
N GLN A 55 11.49 5.42 -2.65
CA GLN A 55 12.11 5.20 -1.34
C GLN A 55 11.08 4.89 -0.28
N THR A 56 9.93 5.56 -0.34
CA THR A 56 8.84 5.31 0.60
C THR A 56 8.33 3.87 0.46
N VAL A 57 8.14 3.39 -0.77
CA VAL A 57 7.68 2.01 -0.99
C VAL A 57 8.66 1.02 -0.36
N HIS A 58 9.96 1.17 -0.63
CA HIS A 58 10.96 0.26 -0.08
C HIS A 58 11.00 0.31 1.44
N ARG A 59 10.94 1.51 2.01
CA ARG A 59 11.00 1.67 3.47
C ARG A 59 9.78 1.07 4.15
N GLU A 60 8.57 1.39 3.66
CA GLU A 60 7.34 0.89 4.27
C GLU A 60 7.24 -0.62 4.19
N VAL A 61 7.60 -1.21 3.05
CA VAL A 61 7.57 -2.67 2.90
C VAL A 61 8.52 -3.31 3.90
N PHE A 62 9.73 -2.77 4.03
CA PHE A 62 10.70 -3.34 4.94
C PHE A 62 10.27 -3.16 6.40
N GLU A 63 9.75 -1.99 6.76
CA GLU A 63 9.32 -1.74 8.13
C GLU A 63 8.13 -2.61 8.52
N GLU A 64 7.16 -2.77 7.63
CA GLU A 64 5.93 -3.46 7.99
C GLU A 64 6.04 -4.97 7.93
N VAL A 65 6.74 -5.52 6.95
CA VAL A 65 6.78 -6.97 6.75
C VAL A 65 8.18 -7.54 6.54
N GLY A 66 9.22 -6.72 6.59
CA GLY A 66 10.60 -7.20 6.53
C GLY A 66 11.08 -7.67 5.17
N LEU A 67 10.35 -7.34 4.11
CA LEU A 67 10.69 -7.81 2.77
C LEU A 67 11.39 -6.75 1.94
N ARG A 68 12.14 -7.20 0.94
CA ARG A 68 12.70 -6.38 -0.11
C ARG A 68 11.94 -6.64 -1.40
N VAL A 69 11.70 -5.59 -2.17
CA VAL A 69 10.96 -5.67 -3.42
C VAL A 69 11.76 -5.05 -4.56
N GLU A 70 11.34 -5.34 -5.78
CA GLU A 70 11.95 -4.80 -6.99
C GLU A 70 10.87 -4.59 -8.04
N ASN A 71 11.26 -4.00 -9.17
CA ASN A 71 10.37 -3.81 -10.33
C ASN A 71 9.06 -3.11 -9.95
N LEU A 72 9.20 -1.95 -9.29
CA LEU A 72 8.04 -1.13 -8.95
C LEU A 72 7.37 -0.62 -10.21
N ARG A 73 6.05 -0.80 -10.29
CA ARG A 73 5.26 -0.31 -11.41
C ARG A 73 4.13 0.54 -10.88
N TYR A 74 4.10 1.79 -11.32
CA TYR A 74 3.02 2.69 -10.94
C TYR A 74 1.71 2.20 -11.57
N PHE A 75 0.67 2.10 -10.75
CA PHE A 75 -0.65 1.63 -11.19
C PHE A 75 -1.61 2.79 -11.42
N GLY A 76 -1.73 3.67 -10.43
CA GLY A 76 -2.68 4.76 -10.49
C GLY A 76 -2.74 5.48 -9.15
N SER A 77 -3.65 6.43 -9.04
CA SER A 77 -3.79 7.19 -7.81
C SER A 77 -5.25 7.39 -7.47
N GLN A 78 -5.50 7.69 -6.19
CA GLN A 78 -6.83 7.99 -5.70
C GLN A 78 -6.72 9.06 -4.63
N SER A 79 -7.56 10.09 -4.75
CA SER A 79 -7.68 11.10 -3.72
C SER A 79 -8.56 10.56 -2.59
N TRP A 80 -8.11 10.73 -1.36
CA TRP A 80 -8.86 10.27 -0.19
C TRP A 80 -9.05 11.45 0.76
N PRO A 81 -10.29 11.93 0.97
CA PRO A 81 -10.52 13.18 1.70
C PRO A 81 -10.42 13.11 3.22
N PHE A 82 -10.24 11.93 3.82
CA PHE A 82 -10.29 11.76 5.28
C PHE A 82 -9.06 11.06 5.84
N PRO A 83 -8.00 11.76 6.23
CA PRO A 83 -7.68 13.16 5.96
C PRO A 83 -7.33 13.38 4.50
N ASN A 84 -6.93 14.57 4.13
CA ASN A 84 -6.60 14.89 2.74
C ASN A 84 -5.35 14.14 2.30
N SER A 85 -5.53 13.01 1.61
CA SER A 85 -4.42 12.17 1.15
C SER A 85 -4.50 11.94 -0.34
N LEU A 86 -3.34 11.90 -0.96
CA LEU A 86 -3.21 11.42 -2.33
C LEU A 86 -2.53 10.07 -2.28
N MET A 87 -3.25 9.03 -2.66
CA MET A 87 -2.76 7.66 -2.59
C MET A 87 -2.21 7.24 -3.94
N LEU A 88 -0.96 6.81 -3.96
CA LEU A 88 -0.26 6.40 -5.16
C LEU A 88 -0.06 4.90 -5.12
N GLY A 89 -0.69 4.19 -6.05
CA GLY A 89 -0.71 2.74 -6.05
C GLY A 89 0.39 2.15 -6.92
N PHE A 90 1.04 1.11 -6.39
CA PHE A 90 2.13 0.42 -7.06
C PHE A 90 1.96 -1.08 -6.99
N HIS A 91 2.40 -1.76 -8.04
CA HIS A 91 2.72 -3.18 -7.98
C HIS A 91 4.22 -3.31 -7.82
N ALA A 92 4.65 -4.24 -6.99
CA ALA A 92 6.07 -4.53 -6.79
C ALA A 92 6.26 -6.03 -6.73
N GLU A 93 7.45 -6.49 -7.11
CA GLU A 93 7.75 -7.92 -7.09
C GLU A 93 8.63 -8.26 -5.91
N TYR A 94 8.38 -9.41 -5.30
CA TYR A 94 9.19 -9.91 -4.20
C TYR A 94 10.62 -10.14 -4.67
N LYS A 95 11.57 -9.63 -3.91
CA LYS A 95 12.99 -9.83 -4.21
C LYS A 95 13.65 -10.77 -3.20
N SER A 96 13.50 -10.47 -1.90
CA SER A 96 14.16 -11.26 -0.87
C SER A 96 13.57 -10.97 0.50
N GLY A 97 13.93 -11.79 1.47
CA GLY A 97 13.55 -11.62 2.86
C GLY A 97 12.45 -12.56 3.30
N ASP A 98 12.25 -12.63 4.60
CA ASP A 98 11.18 -13.41 5.22
C ASP A 98 10.18 -12.47 5.87
N ILE A 99 8.92 -12.87 5.90
CA ILE A 99 7.87 -12.04 6.50
C ILE A 99 8.12 -11.92 7.99
N VAL A 100 8.31 -10.67 8.44
CA VAL A 100 8.42 -10.32 9.85
C VAL A 100 7.48 -9.14 10.09
N CYS A 101 6.33 -9.41 10.70
CA CYS A 101 5.32 -8.40 10.91
C CYS A 101 5.74 -7.38 11.96
N GLN A 102 5.54 -6.09 11.67
CA GLN A 102 5.86 -5.02 12.60
C GLN A 102 4.92 -5.08 13.81
N PRO A 103 5.44 -5.23 15.04
CA PRO A 103 4.60 -5.32 16.22
C PRO A 103 3.70 -4.08 16.39
N GLY A 104 2.43 -4.31 16.72
CA GLY A 104 1.48 -3.24 16.95
C GLY A 104 0.88 -2.62 15.70
N GLU A 105 1.47 -2.88 14.53
CA GLU A 105 0.98 -2.34 13.26
C GLU A 105 0.36 -3.43 12.39
N ILE A 106 1.07 -4.53 12.22
CA ILE A 106 0.66 -5.64 11.37
C ILE A 106 0.40 -6.86 12.23
N ALA A 107 -0.86 -7.31 12.26
CA ALA A 107 -1.22 -8.49 13.03
C ALA A 107 -0.83 -9.78 12.34
N ASP A 108 -0.89 -9.80 11.00
CA ASP A 108 -0.55 -10.98 10.22
C ASP A 108 -0.29 -10.57 8.78
N ALA A 109 0.56 -11.32 8.08
CA ALA A 109 0.82 -11.10 6.66
C ALA A 109 1.09 -12.45 6.03
N GLN A 110 0.44 -12.71 4.90
CA GLN A 110 0.54 -14.01 4.23
C GLN A 110 0.49 -13.83 2.73
N TRP A 111 1.02 -14.84 2.03
CA TRP A 111 0.90 -14.94 0.59
C TRP A 111 -0.44 -15.61 0.25
N PHE A 112 -1.19 -15.00 -0.66
CA PHE A 112 -2.47 -15.52 -1.10
C PHE A 112 -2.47 -15.63 -2.63
N THR A 113 -3.19 -16.65 -3.13
CA THR A 113 -3.49 -16.70 -4.55
C THR A 113 -4.93 -16.21 -4.75
N ARG A 114 -5.34 -16.04 -6.02
CA ARG A 114 -6.71 -15.62 -6.30
C ARG A 114 -7.75 -16.61 -5.76
N ASP A 115 -7.35 -17.87 -5.56
CA ASP A 115 -8.26 -18.92 -5.08
C ASP A 115 -8.31 -19.00 -3.55
N THR A 116 -7.40 -18.34 -2.86
CA THR A 116 -7.31 -18.40 -1.40
C THR A 116 -7.51 -17.04 -0.74
N LEU A 117 -8.10 -16.08 -1.47
CA LEU A 117 -8.26 -14.71 -0.98
C LEU A 117 -9.10 -14.65 0.29
N PRO A 118 -8.64 -13.86 1.29
CA PRO A 118 -9.44 -13.57 2.46
C PRO A 118 -10.40 -12.42 2.16
N GLN A 119 -11.04 -11.86 3.19
CA GLN A 119 -11.80 -10.65 3.05
C GLN A 119 -10.86 -9.50 2.71
N THR A 120 -11.14 -8.79 1.60
CA THR A 120 -10.29 -7.71 1.10
C THR A 120 -11.12 -6.43 0.90
N PRO A 121 -10.46 -5.27 0.72
CA PRO A 121 -11.18 -4.01 0.52
C PRO A 121 -12.05 -4.04 -0.73
N PRO A 122 -13.12 -3.23 -0.73
CA PRO A 122 -13.99 -3.16 -1.89
C PRO A 122 -13.30 -2.50 -3.08
N LYS A 123 -13.85 -2.70 -4.26
CA LYS A 123 -13.30 -2.13 -5.50
C LYS A 123 -13.43 -0.62 -5.59
N THR A 124 -14.05 0.02 -4.60
CA THR A 124 -14.12 1.47 -4.51
C THR A 124 -12.83 2.07 -3.96
N ALA A 125 -11.95 1.25 -3.36
CA ALA A 125 -10.67 1.69 -2.82
C ALA A 125 -9.53 1.25 -3.74
N ILE A 126 -8.47 2.03 -3.80
CA ILE A 126 -7.34 1.72 -4.67
C ILE A 126 -6.67 0.39 -4.29
N SER A 127 -6.70 0.03 -3.01
CA SER A 127 -6.24 -1.30 -2.57
C SER A 127 -6.97 -2.41 -3.30
N GLY A 128 -8.30 -2.27 -3.40
CA GLY A 128 -9.11 -3.24 -4.11
C GLY A 128 -8.82 -3.25 -5.61
N TRP A 129 -8.50 -2.08 -6.18
CA TRP A 129 -8.15 -1.99 -7.61
C TRP A 129 -6.86 -2.76 -7.89
N LEU A 130 -5.86 -2.60 -7.02
CA LEU A 130 -4.57 -3.30 -7.19
C LEU A 130 -4.76 -4.81 -7.13
N ILE A 131 -5.55 -5.28 -6.19
CA ILE A 131 -5.85 -6.71 -6.04
C ILE A 131 -6.58 -7.23 -7.28
N GLU A 132 -7.59 -6.51 -7.72
CA GLU A 132 -8.38 -6.91 -8.88
C GLU A 132 -7.52 -6.97 -10.15
N GLU A 133 -6.65 -5.98 -10.35
CA GLU A 133 -5.76 -5.96 -11.51
C GLU A 133 -4.87 -7.20 -11.53
N PHE A 134 -4.31 -7.56 -10.38
CA PHE A 134 -3.46 -8.74 -10.30
C PHE A 134 -4.25 -10.01 -10.62
N ILE A 135 -5.47 -10.14 -10.08
CA ILE A 135 -6.32 -11.30 -10.32
C ILE A 135 -6.62 -11.42 -11.82
N GLN A 136 -6.94 -10.31 -12.47
CA GLN A 136 -7.24 -10.31 -13.90
C GLN A 136 -6.03 -10.71 -14.74
N GLN A 137 -4.83 -10.28 -14.35
CA GLN A 137 -3.61 -10.67 -15.03
C GLN A 137 -3.37 -12.16 -14.92
N GLN A 138 -3.71 -12.76 -13.77
CA GLN A 138 -3.56 -14.20 -13.58
C GLN A 138 -4.58 -15.00 -14.37
N ALA A 139 -5.72 -14.40 -14.67
CA ALA A 139 -6.80 -15.08 -15.39
C ALA A 139 -6.60 -15.10 -16.92
N SER A 140 -5.70 -14.26 -17.42
CA SER A 140 -5.50 -14.15 -18.88
C SER A 140 -4.39 -15.04 -19.40
#